data_60e3f2d41c6822a8564ffc10760c0825
#
_entry.id   60e3f2d41c6822a8564ffc10760c0825
#
_cell.length_a   1.000
_cell.length_b   1.000
_cell.length_c   1.000
_cell.angle_alpha   90.00
_cell.angle_beta   90.00
_cell.angle_gamma   90.00
#
_symmetry.space_group_name_H-M   'P 1'
#
loop_
_entity.id
_entity.type
_entity.pdbx_description
1 polymer ?
#
loop_
_entity_poly.entity_id
_entity_poly.type
_entity_poly.pdbx_seq_one_letter_code
_entity_poly.pdbx_strand_id
1 'polypeptide(L)'
;QQEAITSAATTIESYLVASFDRDANPELGESYVGSFLVQGSQAAKLNADTVKNNLEKGWLKVGTPSTWTTNDAMSYASPSTNAATGETLDFGTAVVYGCSDNSTWDITVPAGQEAPAIPKGAFPAQWTLIFEQNAQVWLIQEQVDLTGREGAPTC
;
A
#
# COMPACT_ATOMS: atom_id res chain seq x y z
N GLN A 1 19.16 -6.08 -7.84
CA GLN A 1 18.53 -5.49 -6.63
C GLN A 1 17.77 -4.20 -6.97
N GLN A 2 18.41 -3.20 -7.59
CA GLN A 2 17.75 -1.92 -7.91
C GLN A 2 16.53 -2.07 -8.83
N GLU A 3 16.60 -2.94 -9.82
CA GLU A 3 15.48 -3.24 -10.70
C GLU A 3 14.28 -3.83 -9.94
N ALA A 4 14.55 -4.72 -8.99
CA ALA A 4 13.50 -5.28 -8.12
C ALA A 4 12.83 -4.21 -7.25
N ILE A 5 13.61 -3.30 -6.66
CA ILE A 5 13.11 -2.17 -5.87
C ILE A 5 12.24 -1.24 -6.75
N THR A 6 12.74 -0.87 -7.93
CA THR A 6 12.00 0.00 -8.86
C THR A 6 10.68 -0.63 -9.31
N SER A 7 10.69 -1.92 -9.64
CA SER A 7 9.49 -2.64 -10.05
C SER A 7 8.48 -2.78 -8.90
N ALA A 8 8.95 -3.06 -7.68
CA ALA A 8 8.10 -3.10 -6.49
C ALA A 8 7.49 -1.71 -6.18
N ALA A 9 8.27 -0.63 -6.31
CA ALA A 9 7.80 0.74 -6.13
C ALA A 9 6.69 1.10 -7.14
N THR A 10 6.81 0.68 -8.39
CA THR A 10 5.76 0.86 -9.41
C THR A 10 4.45 0.15 -9.00
N THR A 11 4.55 -1.00 -8.35
CA THR A 11 3.37 -1.69 -7.79
C THR A 11 2.72 -0.86 -6.68
N ILE A 12 3.52 -0.26 -5.79
CA ILE A 12 3.00 0.63 -4.73
C ILE A 12 2.25 1.82 -5.34
N GLU A 13 2.82 2.49 -6.33
CA GLU A 13 2.17 3.61 -7.02
C GLU A 13 0.84 3.21 -7.64
N SER A 14 0.81 2.08 -8.34
CA SER A 14 -0.42 1.55 -8.96
C SER A 14 -1.47 1.18 -7.91
N TYR A 15 -1.05 0.59 -6.79
CA TYR A 15 -1.93 0.27 -5.67
C TYR A 15 -2.52 1.53 -5.03
N LEU A 16 -1.75 2.59 -4.87
CA LEU A 16 -2.25 3.86 -4.30
C LEU A 16 -3.36 4.46 -5.16
N VAL A 17 -3.24 4.39 -6.49
CA VAL A 17 -4.31 4.79 -7.42
C VAL A 17 -5.54 3.92 -7.26
N ALA A 18 -5.38 2.60 -7.31
CA ALA A 18 -6.50 1.66 -7.19
C ALA A 18 -7.17 1.73 -5.81
N SER A 19 -6.42 1.90 -4.74
CA SER A 19 -6.97 2.05 -3.39
C SER A 19 -7.74 3.35 -3.21
N PHE A 20 -7.31 4.43 -3.87
CA PHE A 20 -8.10 5.67 -3.93
C PHE A 20 -9.43 5.45 -4.63
N ASP A 21 -9.47 4.78 -5.78
CA ASP A 21 -10.70 4.48 -6.50
C ASP A 21 -11.67 3.65 -5.65
N ARG A 22 -11.15 2.64 -4.94
CA ARG A 22 -11.93 1.84 -3.98
C ARG A 22 -12.53 2.70 -2.87
N ASP A 23 -11.76 3.63 -2.30
CA ASP A 23 -12.21 4.49 -1.20
C ASP A 23 -13.14 5.62 -1.68
N ALA A 24 -13.03 6.02 -2.95
CA ALA A 24 -13.97 6.93 -3.60
C ALA A 24 -15.31 6.25 -3.91
N ASN A 25 -15.31 4.93 -4.11
CA ASN A 25 -16.49 4.10 -4.30
C ASN A 25 -16.35 2.75 -3.56
N PRO A 26 -16.62 2.70 -2.23
CA PRO A 26 -16.47 1.48 -1.43
C PRO A 26 -17.31 0.29 -1.89
N GLU A 27 -18.36 0.51 -2.70
CA GLU A 27 -19.17 -0.56 -3.31
C GLU A 27 -18.37 -1.43 -4.30
N LEU A 28 -17.22 -0.94 -4.78
CA LEU A 28 -16.27 -1.77 -5.55
C LEU A 28 -15.77 -2.96 -4.74
N GLY A 29 -15.73 -2.83 -3.41
CA GLY A 29 -15.36 -3.89 -2.49
C GLY A 29 -13.86 -4.17 -2.40
N GLU A 30 -13.50 -5.06 -1.51
CA GLU A 30 -12.09 -5.43 -1.27
C GLU A 30 -11.43 -6.12 -2.47
N SER A 31 -12.21 -6.81 -3.30
CA SER A 31 -11.71 -7.52 -4.49
C SER A 31 -11.14 -6.58 -5.56
N TYR A 32 -11.54 -5.30 -5.57
CA TYR A 32 -11.08 -4.33 -6.56
C TYR A 32 -9.55 -4.15 -6.55
N VAL A 33 -8.94 -4.23 -5.37
CA VAL A 33 -7.48 -4.14 -5.20
C VAL A 33 -6.84 -5.49 -4.83
N GLY A 34 -7.62 -6.56 -4.77
CA GLY A 34 -7.16 -7.89 -4.32
C GLY A 34 -5.99 -8.45 -5.12
N SER A 35 -5.90 -8.14 -6.42
CA SER A 35 -4.81 -8.58 -7.29
C SER A 35 -3.44 -7.96 -6.96
N PHE A 36 -3.40 -6.89 -6.17
CA PHE A 36 -2.16 -6.27 -5.68
C PHE A 36 -1.63 -6.91 -4.39
N LEU A 37 -2.42 -7.74 -3.70
CA LEU A 37 -2.18 -8.12 -2.31
C LEU A 37 -1.89 -9.61 -2.17
N VAL A 38 -0.99 -9.95 -1.26
CA VAL A 38 -0.81 -11.33 -0.82
C VAL A 38 -2.04 -11.76 -0.04
N GLN A 39 -2.70 -12.85 -0.47
CA GLN A 39 -3.87 -13.36 0.21
C GLN A 39 -3.57 -13.74 1.67
N GLY A 40 -4.44 -13.32 2.59
CA GLY A 40 -4.28 -13.60 4.02
C GLY A 40 -3.21 -12.75 4.73
N SER A 41 -2.59 -11.81 4.03
CA SER A 41 -1.56 -10.91 4.59
C SER A 41 -2.13 -9.77 5.44
N GLN A 42 -1.24 -9.05 6.13
CA GLN A 42 -1.59 -7.82 6.86
C GLN A 42 -2.21 -6.79 5.90
N ALA A 43 -1.64 -6.61 4.72
CA ALA A 43 -2.16 -5.67 3.72
C ALA A 43 -3.58 -6.07 3.24
N ALA A 44 -3.84 -7.36 3.03
CA ALA A 44 -5.17 -7.85 2.66
C ALA A 44 -6.20 -7.63 3.78
N LYS A 45 -5.82 -7.86 5.03
CA LYS A 45 -6.68 -7.59 6.19
C LYS A 45 -6.99 -6.09 6.31
N LEU A 46 -5.99 -5.23 6.16
CA LEU A 46 -6.16 -3.78 6.20
C LEU A 46 -7.12 -3.31 5.10
N ASN A 47 -7.01 -3.87 3.90
CA ASN A 47 -7.92 -3.60 2.80
C ASN A 47 -9.38 -3.96 3.16
N ALA A 48 -9.61 -5.17 3.66
CA ALA A 48 -10.95 -5.63 4.05
C ALA A 48 -11.55 -4.74 5.16
N ASP A 49 -10.77 -4.43 6.19
CA ASP A 49 -11.18 -3.59 7.31
C ASP A 49 -11.52 -2.15 6.84
N THR A 50 -10.74 -1.59 5.92
CA THR A 50 -10.97 -0.25 5.36
C THR A 50 -12.27 -0.20 4.56
N VAL A 51 -12.51 -1.16 3.67
CA VAL A 51 -13.76 -1.23 2.88
C VAL A 51 -14.98 -1.36 3.81
N LYS A 52 -14.91 -2.27 4.78
CA LYS A 52 -15.98 -2.46 5.76
C LYS A 52 -16.28 -1.17 6.53
N ASN A 53 -15.25 -0.51 7.05
CA ASN A 53 -15.40 0.74 7.78
C ASN A 53 -16.03 1.85 6.93
N ASN A 54 -15.58 2.01 5.69
CA ASN A 54 -16.09 3.03 4.79
C ASN A 54 -17.56 2.79 4.40
N LEU A 55 -17.94 1.52 4.16
CA LEU A 55 -19.32 1.15 3.90
C LEU A 55 -20.22 1.39 5.10
N GLU A 56 -19.81 0.97 6.29
CA GLU A 56 -20.58 1.14 7.53
C GLU A 56 -20.78 2.61 7.91
N LYS A 57 -19.78 3.45 7.66
CA LYS A 57 -19.81 4.88 8.02
C LYS A 57 -20.32 5.79 6.90
N GLY A 58 -20.43 5.28 5.67
CA GLY A 58 -20.76 6.08 4.49
C GLY A 58 -19.67 7.09 4.13
N TRP A 59 -18.40 6.77 4.42
CA TRP A 59 -17.28 7.62 4.09
C TRP A 59 -16.82 7.44 2.66
N LEU A 60 -16.56 8.55 1.96
CA LEU A 60 -16.07 8.55 0.60
C LEU A 60 -14.83 9.43 0.48
N LYS A 61 -13.80 8.91 -0.15
CA LYS A 61 -12.61 9.70 -0.48
C LYS A 61 -12.87 10.56 -1.72
N VAL A 62 -12.43 11.80 -1.70
CA VAL A 62 -12.57 12.76 -2.81
C VAL A 62 -11.23 13.45 -3.06
N GLY A 63 -10.99 13.88 -4.30
CA GLY A 63 -9.74 14.51 -4.73
C GLY A 63 -8.96 13.63 -5.69
N THR A 64 -7.66 13.48 -5.45
CA THR A 64 -6.75 12.67 -6.26
C THR A 64 -5.94 11.70 -5.39
N PRO A 65 -5.42 10.59 -5.96
CA PRO A 65 -4.65 9.60 -5.20
C PRO A 65 -3.44 10.18 -4.47
N SER A 66 -3.05 9.53 -3.37
CA SER A 66 -1.74 9.76 -2.75
C SER A 66 -0.62 9.50 -3.74
N THR A 67 0.48 10.22 -3.60
CA THR A 67 1.71 10.00 -4.36
C THR A 67 2.74 9.28 -3.49
N TRP A 68 3.68 8.59 -4.14
CA TRP A 68 4.76 7.86 -3.49
C TRP A 68 6.12 8.36 -3.98
N THR A 69 7.06 8.52 -3.05
CA THR A 69 8.47 8.81 -3.35
C THR A 69 9.35 7.79 -2.64
N THR A 70 10.03 6.95 -3.39
CA THR A 70 10.91 5.90 -2.85
C THR A 70 12.20 6.49 -2.28
N ASN A 71 12.62 6.00 -1.13
CA ASN A 71 13.95 6.22 -0.59
C ASN A 71 14.86 5.04 -0.99
N ASP A 72 15.55 5.17 -2.11
CA ASP A 72 16.41 4.12 -2.65
C ASP A 72 17.56 3.73 -1.72
N ALA A 73 18.07 4.67 -0.92
CA ALA A 73 19.17 4.41 -0.01
C ALA A 73 18.79 3.49 1.16
N MET A 74 17.52 3.48 1.53
CA MET A 74 16.99 2.64 2.62
C MET A 74 16.34 1.36 2.11
N SER A 75 15.88 1.37 0.86
CA SER A 75 15.16 0.23 0.27
C SER A 75 16.11 -0.89 -0.13
N TYR A 76 15.66 -2.13 0.02
CA TYR A 76 16.47 -3.29 -0.34
C TYR A 76 15.61 -4.44 -0.85
N ALA A 77 16.24 -5.35 -1.60
CA ALA A 77 15.65 -6.62 -1.98
C ALA A 77 16.51 -7.77 -1.48
N SER A 78 15.87 -8.86 -1.11
CA SER A 78 16.49 -10.05 -0.53
C SER A 78 15.95 -11.32 -1.16
N PRO A 79 16.65 -12.47 -1.00
CA PRO A 79 16.16 -13.74 -1.50
C PRO A 79 14.81 -14.14 -0.90
N SER A 80 13.99 -14.80 -1.71
CA SER A 80 12.79 -15.51 -1.26
C SER A 80 12.80 -16.95 -1.74
N THR A 81 12.20 -17.85 -0.97
CA THR A 81 12.06 -19.26 -1.33
C THR A 81 10.58 -19.62 -1.39
N ASN A 82 10.17 -20.20 -2.52
CA ASN A 82 8.82 -20.75 -2.65
C ASN A 82 8.73 -22.03 -1.81
N ALA A 83 7.90 -22.01 -0.77
CA ALA A 83 7.76 -23.15 0.16
C ALA A 83 7.19 -24.42 -0.52
N ALA A 84 6.41 -24.28 -1.59
CA ALA A 84 5.81 -25.40 -2.30
C ALA A 84 6.79 -26.10 -3.27
N THR A 85 7.69 -25.33 -3.92
CA THR A 85 8.60 -25.84 -4.95
C THR A 85 10.05 -25.94 -4.49
N GLY A 86 10.43 -25.22 -3.42
CA GLY A 86 11.83 -25.06 -2.98
C GLY A 86 12.66 -24.12 -3.86
N GLU A 87 12.05 -23.52 -4.88
CA GLU A 87 12.73 -22.60 -5.77
C GLU A 87 13.06 -21.28 -5.08
N THR A 88 14.28 -20.79 -5.26
CA THR A 88 14.78 -19.55 -4.66
C THR A 88 14.97 -18.48 -5.73
N LEU A 89 14.48 -17.26 -5.45
CA LEU A 89 14.74 -16.04 -6.21
C LEU A 89 15.72 -15.18 -5.45
N ASP A 90 16.78 -14.69 -6.06
CA ASP A 90 17.81 -13.86 -5.43
C ASP A 90 17.24 -12.55 -4.87
N PHE A 91 16.20 -12.02 -5.50
CA PHE A 91 15.54 -10.75 -5.11
C PHE A 91 14.02 -10.87 -5.11
N GLY A 92 13.49 -11.95 -4.57
CA GLY A 92 12.05 -12.23 -4.57
C GLY A 92 11.26 -11.56 -3.43
N THR A 93 11.93 -10.88 -2.51
CA THR A 93 11.33 -10.02 -1.48
C THR A 93 11.89 -8.62 -1.60
N ALA A 94 11.02 -7.59 -1.63
CA ALA A 94 11.43 -6.20 -1.61
C ALA A 94 10.87 -5.50 -0.36
N VAL A 95 11.73 -4.75 0.32
CA VAL A 95 11.34 -3.81 1.40
C VAL A 95 11.61 -2.41 0.88
N VAL A 96 10.53 -1.66 0.65
CA VAL A 96 10.57 -0.34 0.03
C VAL A 96 10.20 0.70 1.06
N TYR A 97 11.14 1.58 1.36
CA TYR A 97 10.95 2.74 2.24
C TYR A 97 10.69 3.98 1.39
N GLY A 98 9.92 4.91 1.93
CA GLY A 98 9.68 6.19 1.24
C GLY A 98 8.65 7.05 1.93
N CYS A 99 8.16 8.03 1.19
CA CYS A 99 7.17 8.99 1.64
C CYS A 99 5.88 8.86 0.84
N SER A 100 4.76 8.73 1.53
CA SER A 100 3.43 8.83 0.95
C SER A 100 2.87 10.22 1.24
N ASP A 101 2.36 10.92 0.23
CA ASP A 101 1.74 12.25 0.38
C ASP A 101 0.23 12.16 0.17
N ASN A 102 -0.52 12.51 1.21
CA ASN A 102 -1.98 12.49 1.23
C ASN A 102 -2.62 13.89 1.14
N SER A 103 -1.87 14.92 0.77
CA SER A 103 -2.36 16.30 0.74
C SER A 103 -3.45 16.55 -0.32
N THR A 104 -3.61 15.64 -1.27
CA THR A 104 -4.45 15.79 -2.47
C THR A 104 -5.87 15.24 -2.33
N TRP A 105 -6.22 14.64 -1.20
CA TRP A 105 -7.54 14.07 -0.98
C TRP A 105 -8.13 14.39 0.39
N ASP A 106 -9.45 14.30 0.48
CA ASP A 106 -10.23 14.44 1.69
C ASP A 106 -11.24 13.29 1.81
N ILE A 107 -11.89 13.19 2.98
CA ILE A 107 -13.01 12.29 3.21
C ILE A 107 -14.28 13.11 3.37
N THR A 108 -15.31 12.77 2.60
CA THR A 108 -16.68 13.26 2.82
C THR A 108 -17.43 12.27 3.69
N VAL A 109 -18.29 12.81 4.56
CA VAL A 109 -19.10 12.03 5.50
C VAL A 109 -20.57 12.37 5.33
N PRO A 110 -21.51 11.47 5.71
CA PRO A 110 -22.94 11.76 5.73
C PRO A 110 -23.29 12.95 6.61
N ALA A 111 -24.42 13.61 6.32
CA ALA A 111 -24.93 14.71 7.11
C ALA A 111 -25.10 14.29 8.58
N GLY A 112 -24.68 15.15 9.52
CA GLY A 112 -24.75 14.91 10.95
C GLY A 112 -23.60 14.08 11.54
N GLN A 113 -22.68 13.61 10.72
CA GLN A 113 -21.44 12.98 11.18
C GLN A 113 -20.29 13.98 11.20
N GLU A 114 -19.36 13.78 12.13
CA GLU A 114 -18.11 14.51 12.19
C GLU A 114 -17.09 13.82 11.26
N ALA A 115 -16.43 14.62 10.40
CA ALA A 115 -15.36 14.12 9.54
C ALA A 115 -14.13 13.73 10.38
N PRO A 116 -13.43 12.61 10.04
CA PRO A 116 -12.21 12.25 10.73
C PRO A 116 -11.13 13.31 10.49
N ALA A 117 -10.33 13.59 11.52
CA ALA A 117 -9.14 14.43 11.38
C ALA A 117 -8.05 13.64 10.63
N ILE A 118 -7.69 14.10 9.44
CA ILE A 118 -6.66 13.47 8.62
C ILE A 118 -5.46 14.41 8.53
N PRO A 119 -4.30 14.01 9.08
CA PRO A 119 -3.06 14.77 8.90
C PRO A 119 -2.74 14.89 7.40
N LYS A 120 -2.48 16.13 6.95
CA LYS A 120 -2.13 16.42 5.56
C LYS A 120 -0.62 16.46 5.38
N GLY A 121 -0.16 16.09 4.19
CA GLY A 121 1.23 16.14 3.79
C GLY A 121 1.87 14.77 3.62
N ALA A 122 3.18 14.78 3.50
CA ALA A 122 3.97 13.57 3.34
C ALA A 122 4.28 12.92 4.69
N PHE A 123 4.21 11.59 4.74
CA PHE A 123 4.57 10.80 5.91
C PHE A 123 5.40 9.57 5.50
N PRO A 124 6.31 9.13 6.39
CA PRO A 124 7.19 8.00 6.10
C PRO A 124 6.42 6.67 6.21
N ALA A 125 6.69 5.78 5.26
CA ALA A 125 6.10 4.45 5.25
C ALA A 125 7.10 3.40 4.75
N GLN A 126 6.80 2.14 5.09
CA GLN A 126 7.49 0.95 4.62
C GLN A 126 6.48 0.00 4.00
N TRP A 127 6.86 -0.58 2.88
CA TRP A 127 6.10 -1.63 2.21
C TRP A 127 6.96 -2.87 2.05
N THR A 128 6.39 -4.04 2.34
CA THR A 128 7.00 -5.33 2.06
C THR A 128 6.24 -6.00 0.93
N LEU A 129 6.95 -6.37 -0.14
CA LEU A 129 6.38 -7.01 -1.32
C LEU A 129 7.08 -8.33 -1.60
N ILE A 130 6.31 -9.28 -2.14
CA ILE A 130 6.80 -10.59 -2.59
C ILE A 130 6.57 -10.70 -4.09
N PHE A 131 7.58 -11.19 -4.82
CA PHE A 131 7.46 -11.45 -6.24
C PHE A 131 6.78 -12.80 -6.48
N GLU A 132 5.64 -12.76 -7.19
CA GLU A 132 4.91 -13.97 -7.59
C GLU A 132 5.39 -14.39 -8.99
N GLN A 133 6.04 -15.55 -9.06
CA GLN A 133 6.73 -16.02 -10.27
C GLN A 133 5.81 -16.38 -11.42
N ASN A 134 4.65 -16.99 -11.14
CA ASN A 134 3.77 -17.47 -12.20
C ASN A 134 3.10 -16.31 -12.94
N ALA A 135 2.65 -15.29 -12.21
CA ALA A 135 2.05 -14.10 -12.78
C ALA A 135 3.07 -13.01 -13.13
N GLN A 136 4.34 -13.15 -12.71
CA GLN A 136 5.41 -12.16 -12.91
C GLN A 136 5.05 -10.77 -12.35
N VAL A 137 4.49 -10.74 -11.14
CA VAL A 137 4.04 -9.52 -10.47
C VAL A 137 4.56 -9.43 -9.04
N TRP A 138 4.71 -8.22 -8.55
CA TRP A 138 4.91 -7.94 -7.13
C TRP A 138 3.56 -7.88 -6.41
N LEU A 139 3.47 -8.53 -5.27
CA LEU A 139 2.29 -8.50 -4.41
C LEU A 139 2.65 -7.89 -3.06
N ILE A 140 1.82 -6.98 -2.58
CA ILE A 140 1.99 -6.31 -1.30
C ILE A 140 1.59 -7.24 -0.17
N GLN A 141 2.51 -7.47 0.76
CA GLN A 141 2.32 -8.29 1.94
C GLN A 141 2.02 -7.45 3.19
N GLU A 142 2.73 -6.32 3.32
CA GLU A 142 2.64 -5.49 4.52
C GLU A 142 2.81 -4.02 4.17
N GLN A 143 2.07 -3.19 4.90
CA GLN A 143 2.18 -1.73 4.88
C GLN A 143 2.33 -1.23 6.31
N VAL A 144 3.34 -0.41 6.58
CA VAL A 144 3.62 0.15 7.90
C VAL A 144 3.78 1.65 7.82
N ASP A 145 3.01 2.39 8.61
CA ASP A 145 3.23 3.82 8.86
C ASP A 145 4.38 3.98 9.85
N LEU A 146 5.41 4.72 9.46
CA LEU A 146 6.61 4.95 10.26
C LEU A 146 6.62 6.33 10.94
N THR A 147 5.52 7.07 10.93
CA THR A 147 5.42 8.38 11.56
C THR A 147 5.83 8.33 13.04
N GLY A 148 6.78 9.17 13.41
CA GLY A 148 7.31 9.24 14.77
C GLY A 148 8.26 8.10 15.17
N ARG A 149 8.58 7.18 14.28
CA ARG A 149 9.54 6.09 14.55
C ARG A 149 10.98 6.55 14.31
N GLU A 150 11.88 6.13 15.20
CA GLU A 150 13.31 6.36 15.03
C GLU A 150 13.82 5.63 13.78
N GLY A 151 14.68 6.29 13.00
CA GLY A 151 15.23 5.74 11.77
C GLY A 151 14.27 5.75 10.55
N ALA A 152 13.07 6.34 10.68
CA ALA A 152 12.17 6.50 9.55
C ALA A 152 12.74 7.45 8.49
N PRO A 153 12.36 7.29 7.19
CA PRO A 153 12.70 8.27 6.18
C PRO A 153 12.25 9.68 6.56
N THR A 154 13.04 10.66 6.18
CA THR A 154 12.64 12.07 6.33
C THR A 154 11.75 12.46 5.16
N CYS A 155 10.58 12.86 5.46
CA CYS A 155 9.60 13.39 4.52
C CYS A 155 9.38 14.91 4.78
#